data_f2699c8daaf00044f7abb61ad87f9456
#
_entry.id   f2699c8daaf00044f7abb61ad87f9456
#
_cell.length_a   1.000
_cell.length_b   1.000
_cell.length_c   1.000
_cell.angle_alpha   90.00
_cell.angle_beta   90.00
_cell.angle_gamma   90.00
#
_symmetry.space_group_name_H-M   'P 1'
#
loop_
_entity.id
_entity.type
_entity.pdbx_description
1 polymer ?
#
loop_
_entity_poly.entity_id
_entity_poly.type
_entity_poly.pdbx_seq_one_letter_code
_entity_poly.pdbx_strand_id
1 'polypeptide(L)'
;MKKVKLNDENIHKGYLILINPDNLLKTNEIKLISYSEKYKNIELDQVANSQLQKALKSINANDEIVPISGVRTFEEQKRLYTDSIIENGEEYTKKFVALPNASEHQTGLAIDLALNKPNIDFICPSFPYNGICQEFRKIAPNFGFIERYKDEKKNITKIAKEEWHFRFVGYPHSKIITNKDLCLEEYIEYL
;
A
#
# COMPACT_ATOMS: atom_id res chain seq x y z
N MET A 1 -16.62 -15.09 -17.11
CA MET A 1 -15.31 -14.45 -17.02
C MET A 1 -14.26 -15.44 -17.50
N LYS A 2 -13.41 -15.07 -18.46
CA LYS A 2 -12.23 -15.90 -18.81
C LYS A 2 -11.28 -15.86 -17.62
N LYS A 3 -10.92 -17.05 -17.09
CA LYS A 3 -9.82 -17.16 -16.14
C LYS A 3 -8.53 -16.74 -16.85
N VAL A 4 -7.91 -15.66 -16.42
CA VAL A 4 -6.56 -15.29 -16.86
C VAL A 4 -5.63 -16.11 -15.98
N LYS A 5 -4.95 -17.09 -16.56
CA LYS A 5 -3.91 -17.83 -15.85
C LYS A 5 -2.72 -16.89 -15.73
N LEU A 6 -2.42 -16.42 -14.51
CA LEU A 6 -1.16 -15.72 -14.26
C LEU A 6 -0.02 -16.72 -14.47
N ASN A 7 0.95 -16.32 -15.25
CA ASN A 7 2.24 -17.01 -15.33
C ASN A 7 3.21 -16.38 -14.32
N ASP A 8 4.34 -17.03 -14.05
CA ASP A 8 5.35 -16.55 -13.10
C ASP A 8 5.85 -15.13 -13.42
N GLU A 9 5.73 -14.66 -14.66
CA GLU A 9 6.09 -13.31 -15.04
C GLU A 9 5.11 -12.25 -14.48
N ASN A 10 3.85 -12.59 -14.26
CA ASN A 10 2.83 -11.63 -13.82
C ASN A 10 2.95 -11.25 -12.34
N ILE A 11 3.59 -12.11 -11.53
CA ILE A 11 3.89 -11.78 -10.13
C ILE A 11 5.05 -10.79 -9.99
N HIS A 12 5.77 -10.52 -11.08
CA HIS A 12 6.92 -9.61 -11.08
C HIS A 12 6.69 -8.30 -11.85
N LYS A 13 5.48 -8.05 -12.35
CA LYS A 13 5.15 -6.82 -13.09
C LYS A 13 3.66 -6.45 -13.04
N GLY A 14 3.37 -5.20 -13.42
CA GLY A 14 1.99 -4.69 -13.47
C GLY A 14 1.40 -4.45 -12.06
N TYR A 15 0.10 -4.26 -12.00
CA TYR A 15 -0.58 -3.89 -10.75
C TYR A 15 -0.68 -5.03 -9.74
N LEU A 16 -0.54 -6.27 -10.18
CA LEU A 16 -0.52 -7.46 -9.31
C LEU A 16 0.89 -7.88 -8.90
N ILE A 17 1.91 -7.08 -9.20
CA ILE A 17 3.28 -7.37 -8.75
C ILE A 17 3.29 -7.67 -7.25
N LEU A 18 3.81 -8.84 -6.87
CA LEU A 18 3.94 -9.26 -5.49
C LEU A 18 5.34 -8.91 -4.99
N ILE A 19 5.38 -8.09 -3.96
CA ILE A 19 6.63 -7.69 -3.29
C ILE A 19 6.54 -8.03 -1.81
N ASN A 20 7.45 -8.87 -1.36
CA ASN A 20 7.65 -9.29 0.02
C ASN A 20 9.05 -9.91 0.18
N PRO A 21 9.47 -10.39 1.36
CA PRO A 21 10.79 -10.98 1.54
C PRO A 21 11.13 -12.15 0.61
N ASP A 22 10.11 -12.90 0.15
CA ASP A 22 10.29 -14.05 -0.76
C ASP A 22 10.26 -13.62 -2.24
N ASN A 23 9.74 -12.42 -2.53
CA ASN A 23 9.58 -11.86 -3.88
C ASN A 23 10.13 -10.43 -3.92
N LEU A 24 11.44 -10.31 -4.06
CA LEU A 24 12.11 -9.01 -4.10
C LEU A 24 11.85 -8.28 -5.43
N LEU A 25 11.73 -6.95 -5.35
CA LEU A 25 11.61 -6.11 -6.54
C LEU A 25 12.85 -6.25 -7.42
N LYS A 26 12.66 -6.62 -8.68
CA LYS A 26 13.73 -6.79 -9.67
C LYS A 26 13.89 -5.56 -10.55
N THR A 27 12.79 -5.09 -11.10
CA THR A 27 12.73 -3.90 -11.97
C THR A 27 11.38 -3.26 -11.80
N ASN A 28 11.30 -1.94 -11.97
CA ASN A 28 10.04 -1.22 -11.89
C ASN A 28 10.01 -0.12 -12.96
N GLU A 29 9.18 -0.32 -13.99
CA GLU A 29 8.89 0.70 -14.99
C GLU A 29 7.54 1.34 -14.63
N ILE A 30 7.56 2.39 -13.81
CA ILE A 30 6.37 3.12 -13.39
C ILE A 30 6.43 4.57 -13.86
N LYS A 31 5.28 5.08 -14.25
CA LYS A 31 5.10 6.51 -14.49
C LYS A 31 4.63 7.16 -13.20
N LEU A 32 5.58 7.72 -12.47
CA LEU A 32 5.32 8.44 -11.23
C LEU A 32 4.79 9.85 -11.51
N ILE A 33 3.86 10.27 -10.66
CA ILE A 33 3.39 11.65 -10.55
C ILE A 33 3.27 12.05 -9.09
N SER A 34 3.45 13.32 -8.79
CA SER A 34 3.19 13.87 -7.46
C SER A 34 1.73 13.66 -7.06
N TYR A 35 1.50 13.36 -5.79
CA TYR A 35 0.15 13.19 -5.23
C TYR A 35 -0.74 14.41 -5.50
N SER A 36 -0.21 15.62 -5.22
CA SER A 36 -0.87 16.90 -5.50
C SER A 36 0.13 18.05 -5.38
N GLU A 37 -0.29 19.26 -5.76
CA GLU A 37 0.50 20.48 -5.56
C GLU A 37 0.87 20.75 -4.09
N LYS A 38 0.00 20.37 -3.14
CA LYS A 38 0.23 20.50 -1.69
C LYS A 38 1.25 19.48 -1.17
N TYR A 39 1.32 18.29 -1.78
CA TYR A 39 2.15 17.16 -1.37
C TYR A 39 3.06 16.70 -2.51
N LYS A 40 3.90 17.59 -3.02
CA LYS A 40 4.76 17.37 -4.19
C LYS A 40 5.80 16.25 -3.99
N ASN A 41 6.24 16.07 -2.75
CA ASN A 41 7.25 15.08 -2.40
C ASN A 41 6.69 13.66 -2.23
N ILE A 42 5.36 13.50 -2.29
CA ILE A 42 4.70 12.20 -2.24
C ILE A 42 4.30 11.83 -3.66
N GLU A 43 4.88 10.76 -4.19
CA GLU A 43 4.67 10.32 -5.55
C GLU A 43 4.02 8.93 -5.58
N LEU A 44 3.23 8.69 -6.61
CA LEU A 44 2.56 7.42 -6.89
C LEU A 44 2.56 7.12 -8.39
N ASP A 45 2.27 5.87 -8.76
CA ASP A 45 1.85 5.53 -10.11
C ASP A 45 0.71 6.45 -10.56
N GLN A 46 0.77 6.91 -11.79
CA GLN A 46 -0.18 7.88 -12.35
C GLN A 46 -1.63 7.39 -12.26
N VAL A 47 -1.87 6.11 -12.54
CA VAL A 47 -3.23 5.53 -12.50
C VAL A 47 -3.68 5.36 -11.07
N ALA A 48 -2.81 4.84 -10.20
CA ALA A 48 -3.09 4.71 -8.76
C ALA A 48 -3.46 6.06 -8.15
N ASN A 49 -2.67 7.11 -8.41
CA ASN A 49 -2.98 8.46 -7.91
C ASN A 49 -4.32 8.97 -8.43
N SER A 50 -4.60 8.84 -9.74
CA SER A 50 -5.87 9.26 -10.31
C SER A 50 -7.08 8.56 -9.65
N GLN A 51 -6.97 7.27 -9.37
CA GLN A 51 -8.03 6.51 -8.70
C GLN A 51 -8.17 6.89 -7.22
N LEU A 52 -7.06 7.15 -6.53
CA LEU A 52 -7.08 7.61 -5.14
C LEU A 52 -7.79 8.96 -5.01
N GLN A 53 -7.46 9.93 -5.88
CA GLN A 53 -8.12 11.24 -5.88
C GLN A 53 -9.64 11.12 -6.13
N LYS A 54 -10.05 10.25 -7.05
CA LYS A 54 -11.49 9.97 -7.30
C LYS A 54 -12.16 9.34 -6.08
N ALA A 55 -11.50 8.40 -5.40
CA ALA A 55 -12.01 7.77 -4.19
C ALA A 55 -12.25 8.81 -3.10
N LEU A 56 -11.24 9.62 -2.77
CA LEU A 56 -11.33 10.66 -1.75
C LEU A 56 -12.41 11.70 -2.07
N LYS A 57 -12.50 12.12 -3.34
CA LYS A 57 -13.55 13.04 -3.79
C LYS A 57 -14.95 12.44 -3.66
N SER A 58 -15.13 11.15 -3.93
CA SER A 58 -16.44 10.48 -3.90
C SER A 58 -17.09 10.44 -2.51
N ILE A 59 -16.28 10.53 -1.46
CA ILE A 59 -16.73 10.56 -0.06
C ILE A 59 -16.57 11.96 0.58
N ASN A 60 -16.26 12.98 -0.23
CA ASN A 60 -15.99 14.34 0.23
C ASN A 60 -14.95 14.41 1.37
N ALA A 61 -13.92 13.57 1.30
CA ALA A 61 -12.90 13.49 2.36
C ALA A 61 -12.14 14.80 2.55
N ASN A 62 -12.10 15.66 1.50
CA ASN A 62 -11.40 16.94 1.52
C ASN A 62 -9.98 16.78 2.12
N ASP A 63 -9.67 17.58 3.16
CA ASP A 63 -8.40 17.50 3.89
C ASP A 63 -8.48 16.61 5.15
N GLU A 64 -9.55 15.84 5.36
CA GLU A 64 -9.67 14.96 6.53
C GLU A 64 -8.78 13.71 6.42
N ILE A 65 -8.51 13.26 5.19
CA ILE A 65 -7.53 12.20 4.90
C ILE A 65 -6.34 12.82 4.18
N VAL A 66 -5.15 12.58 4.70
CA VAL A 66 -3.90 13.11 4.14
C VAL A 66 -2.93 12.00 3.79
N PRO A 67 -2.14 12.16 2.71
CA PRO A 67 -1.09 11.20 2.37
C PRO A 67 0.11 11.38 3.30
N ILE A 68 0.74 10.27 3.68
CA ILE A 68 1.92 10.23 4.54
C ILE A 68 3.15 9.77 3.78
N SER A 69 3.03 8.68 3.03
CA SER A 69 4.15 8.09 2.29
C SER A 69 3.64 7.49 0.98
N GLY A 70 4.29 7.81 -0.12
CA GLY A 70 4.08 7.21 -1.44
C GLY A 70 5.27 6.35 -1.85
N VAL A 71 5.80 6.59 -3.06
CA VAL A 71 6.99 5.87 -3.52
C VAL A 71 8.18 6.14 -2.60
N ARG A 72 8.96 5.10 -2.37
CA ARG A 72 10.28 5.17 -1.71
C ARG A 72 11.32 4.52 -2.61
N THR A 73 12.45 5.17 -2.78
CA THR A 73 13.61 4.58 -3.46
C THR A 73 14.24 3.48 -2.63
N PHE A 74 15.12 2.69 -3.23
CA PHE A 74 15.91 1.70 -2.52
C PHE A 74 16.71 2.33 -1.37
N GLU A 75 17.36 3.47 -1.63
CA GLU A 75 18.19 4.15 -0.63
C GLU A 75 17.38 4.73 0.54
N GLU A 76 16.18 5.26 0.26
CA GLU A 76 15.25 5.72 1.29
C GLU A 76 14.75 4.55 2.14
N GLN A 77 14.37 3.44 1.52
CA GLN A 77 13.92 2.24 2.25
C GLN A 77 15.05 1.65 3.11
N LYS A 78 16.28 1.63 2.58
CA LYS A 78 17.45 1.16 3.32
C LYS A 78 17.75 2.04 4.53
N ARG A 79 17.69 3.37 4.35
CA ARG A 79 17.86 4.32 5.45
C ARG A 79 16.77 4.12 6.51
N LEU A 80 15.51 4.11 6.10
CA LEU A 80 14.37 3.87 7.00
C LEU A 80 14.55 2.59 7.83
N TYR A 81 14.97 1.49 7.19
CA TYR A 81 15.20 0.22 7.87
C TYR A 81 16.35 0.31 8.89
N THR A 82 17.48 0.92 8.49
CA THR A 82 18.65 1.07 9.37
C THR A 82 18.36 1.99 10.55
N ASP A 83 17.70 3.12 10.31
CA ASP A 83 17.34 4.08 11.35
C ASP A 83 16.36 3.46 12.33
N SER A 84 15.39 2.70 11.85
CA SER A 84 14.43 1.98 12.70
C SER A 84 15.13 0.92 13.59
N ILE A 85 16.16 0.23 13.10
CA ILE A 85 16.95 -0.69 13.94
C ILE A 85 17.63 0.07 15.09
N ILE A 86 18.22 1.23 14.80
CA ILE A 86 18.92 2.05 15.80
C ILE A 86 17.94 2.60 16.85
N GLU A 87 16.78 3.08 16.41
CA GLU A 87 15.82 3.76 17.28
C GLU A 87 14.90 2.80 18.05
N ASN A 88 14.47 1.71 17.40
CA ASN A 88 13.41 0.83 17.92
C ASN A 88 13.86 -0.61 18.16
N GLY A 89 15.06 -0.97 17.68
CA GLY A 89 15.58 -2.33 17.75
C GLY A 89 15.13 -3.24 16.61
N GLU A 90 15.86 -4.35 16.45
CA GLU A 90 15.69 -5.28 15.33
C GLU A 90 14.32 -5.98 15.30
N GLU A 91 13.81 -6.38 16.48
CA GLU A 91 12.52 -7.08 16.60
C GLU A 91 11.33 -6.21 16.18
N TYR A 92 11.36 -4.92 16.54
CA TYR A 92 10.35 -3.96 16.10
C TYR A 92 10.44 -3.73 14.59
N THR A 93 11.66 -3.47 14.12
CA THR A 93 11.91 -3.16 12.70
C THR A 93 11.44 -4.28 11.79
N LYS A 94 11.75 -5.54 12.10
CA LYS A 94 11.29 -6.70 11.32
C LYS A 94 9.77 -6.82 11.21
N LYS A 95 9.03 -6.28 12.18
CA LYS A 95 7.55 -6.33 12.19
C LYS A 95 6.89 -5.24 11.38
N PHE A 96 7.50 -4.03 11.34
CA PHE A 96 6.85 -2.82 10.82
C PHE A 96 7.59 -2.18 9.65
N VAL A 97 8.80 -2.59 9.34
CA VAL A 97 9.58 -1.99 8.26
C VAL A 97 10.09 -3.08 7.32
N ALA A 98 9.61 -3.08 6.09
CA ALA A 98 10.06 -4.02 5.09
C ALA A 98 11.54 -3.82 4.74
N LEU A 99 12.23 -4.92 4.42
CA LEU A 99 13.61 -4.87 3.89
C LEU A 99 13.66 -4.09 2.57
N PRO A 100 14.81 -3.48 2.23
CA PRO A 100 15.04 -2.95 0.89
C PRO A 100 14.76 -4.02 -0.19
N ASN A 101 14.12 -3.61 -1.27
CA ASN A 101 13.56 -4.45 -2.34
C ASN A 101 12.38 -5.35 -1.92
N ALA A 102 11.98 -5.37 -0.65
CA ALA A 102 10.80 -6.10 -0.18
C ALA A 102 9.64 -5.16 0.21
N SER A 103 9.77 -3.85 -0.05
CA SER A 103 8.73 -2.86 0.25
C SER A 103 7.86 -2.56 -0.96
N GLU A 104 6.53 -2.64 -0.78
CA GLU A 104 5.56 -2.27 -1.81
C GLU A 104 5.64 -0.79 -2.21
N HIS A 105 6.12 0.09 -1.33
CA HIS A 105 6.35 1.51 -1.65
C HIS A 105 7.36 1.70 -2.79
N GLN A 106 8.29 0.79 -2.99
CA GLN A 106 9.24 0.87 -4.12
C GLN A 106 8.57 0.62 -5.48
N THR A 107 7.33 0.11 -5.48
CA THR A 107 6.55 -0.09 -6.71
C THR A 107 5.77 1.15 -7.15
N GLY A 108 5.65 2.17 -6.32
CA GLY A 108 4.75 3.31 -6.55
C GLY A 108 3.25 2.97 -6.48
N LEU A 109 2.91 1.72 -6.10
CA LEU A 109 1.53 1.25 -6.01
C LEU A 109 0.99 1.25 -4.56
N ALA A 110 1.81 1.59 -3.57
CA ALA A 110 1.42 1.69 -2.18
C ALA A 110 1.36 3.14 -1.71
N ILE A 111 0.40 3.41 -0.83
CA ILE A 111 0.20 4.70 -0.18
C ILE A 111 -0.13 4.49 1.29
N ASP A 112 0.53 5.24 2.16
CA ASP A 112 0.16 5.38 3.56
C ASP A 112 -0.71 6.63 3.71
N LEU A 113 -1.85 6.48 4.37
CA LEU A 113 -2.83 7.54 4.61
C LEU A 113 -3.03 7.75 6.11
N ALA A 114 -3.34 8.97 6.51
CA ALA A 114 -3.70 9.29 7.89
C ALA A 114 -4.99 10.08 7.98
N LEU A 115 -5.68 9.96 9.11
CA LEU A 115 -6.65 10.96 9.53
C LEU A 115 -5.90 12.25 9.86
N ASN A 116 -6.29 13.36 9.25
CA ASN A 116 -5.69 14.66 9.49
C ASN A 116 -6.02 15.14 10.92
N LYS A 117 -5.02 15.13 11.77
CA LYS A 117 -5.11 15.58 13.16
C LYS A 117 -3.78 16.20 13.60
N PRO A 118 -3.75 16.99 14.67
CA PRO A 118 -2.49 17.45 15.25
C PRO A 118 -1.56 16.28 15.61
N ASN A 119 -0.25 16.45 15.39
CA ASN A 119 0.79 15.46 15.73
C ASN A 119 0.58 14.08 15.04
N ILE A 120 0.57 14.08 13.73
CA ILE A 120 0.57 12.83 12.95
C ILE A 120 1.89 12.08 13.19
N ASP A 121 1.79 10.82 13.58
CA ASP A 121 2.93 9.90 13.57
C ASP A 121 3.21 9.47 12.11
N PHE A 122 4.42 9.67 11.63
CA PHE A 122 4.81 9.35 10.25
C PHE A 122 5.25 7.89 10.06
N ILE A 123 5.44 7.14 11.15
CA ILE A 123 5.79 5.71 11.12
C ILE A 123 4.55 4.84 11.28
N CYS A 124 3.72 5.17 12.27
CA CYS A 124 2.46 4.47 12.54
C CYS A 124 1.28 5.46 12.53
N PRO A 125 0.93 6.01 11.36
CA PRO A 125 -0.11 7.01 11.26
C PRO A 125 -1.48 6.42 11.61
N SER A 126 -2.29 7.21 12.31
CA SER A 126 -3.63 6.78 12.70
C SER A 126 -4.60 6.82 11.52
N PHE A 127 -5.19 5.68 11.21
CA PHE A 127 -6.26 5.55 10.21
C PHE A 127 -7.38 4.66 10.77
N PRO A 128 -8.21 5.17 11.70
CA PRO A 128 -9.12 4.37 12.52
C PRO A 128 -10.24 3.70 11.71
N TYR A 129 -10.82 2.61 12.27
CA TYR A 129 -11.94 1.87 11.68
C TYR A 129 -13.31 2.54 11.98
N ASN A 130 -13.35 3.89 11.91
CA ASN A 130 -14.58 4.67 12.06
C ASN A 130 -14.50 5.95 11.22
N GLY A 131 -15.59 6.73 11.18
CA GLY A 131 -15.66 7.99 10.46
C GLY A 131 -15.22 7.90 9.00
N ILE A 132 -14.61 8.98 8.51
CA ILE A 132 -14.20 9.12 7.11
C ILE A 132 -13.17 8.06 6.67
N CYS A 133 -12.30 7.59 7.57
CA CYS A 133 -11.34 6.54 7.29
C CYS A 133 -12.04 5.20 7.01
N GLN A 134 -13.11 4.88 7.75
CA GLN A 134 -13.90 3.69 7.49
C GLN A 134 -14.74 3.83 6.21
N GLU A 135 -15.20 5.02 5.88
CA GLU A 135 -15.88 5.27 4.61
C GLU A 135 -14.92 5.04 3.44
N PHE A 136 -13.68 5.55 3.54
CA PHE A 136 -12.65 5.27 2.54
C PHE A 136 -12.40 3.77 2.37
N ARG A 137 -12.21 2.99 3.45
CA ARG A 137 -12.01 1.53 3.37
C ARG A 137 -13.13 0.83 2.60
N LYS A 138 -14.38 1.22 2.85
CA LYS A 138 -15.54 0.62 2.18
C LYS A 138 -15.55 0.86 0.67
N ILE A 139 -15.10 2.03 0.23
CA ILE A 139 -15.15 2.39 -1.19
C ILE A 139 -13.84 2.12 -1.94
N ALA A 140 -12.71 2.06 -1.24
CA ALA A 140 -11.38 1.88 -1.83
C ALA A 140 -11.31 0.71 -2.84
N PRO A 141 -11.97 -0.45 -2.63
CA PRO A 141 -11.99 -1.53 -3.61
C PRO A 141 -12.69 -1.18 -4.93
N ASN A 142 -13.58 -0.19 -4.95
CA ASN A 142 -14.21 0.27 -6.20
C ASN A 142 -13.23 1.08 -7.07
N PHE A 143 -12.16 1.58 -6.47
CA PHE A 143 -11.12 2.38 -7.10
C PHE A 143 -9.78 1.64 -7.23
N GLY A 144 -9.78 0.33 -7.02
CA GLY A 144 -8.61 -0.51 -7.25
C GLY A 144 -7.68 -0.67 -6.05
N PHE A 145 -8.03 -0.18 -4.87
CA PHE A 145 -7.22 -0.29 -3.65
C PHE A 145 -7.70 -1.39 -2.72
N ILE A 146 -6.75 -2.00 -2.02
CA ILE A 146 -6.98 -2.93 -0.91
C ILE A 146 -6.27 -2.43 0.35
N GLU A 147 -6.85 -2.67 1.53
CA GLU A 147 -6.16 -2.62 2.80
C GLU A 147 -5.22 -3.83 2.86
N ARG A 148 -3.92 -3.60 3.04
CA ARG A 148 -2.92 -4.61 2.72
C ARG A 148 -2.58 -5.53 3.88
N TYR A 149 -2.27 -4.95 5.05
CA TYR A 149 -1.72 -5.68 6.19
C TYR A 149 -2.74 -5.78 7.32
N LYS A 150 -3.49 -6.89 7.32
CA LYS A 150 -4.47 -7.22 8.35
C LYS A 150 -3.84 -8.14 9.39
N ASP A 151 -4.26 -8.05 10.66
CA ASP A 151 -3.67 -8.86 11.74
C ASP A 151 -3.83 -10.37 11.52
N GLU A 152 -4.98 -10.80 11.01
CA GLU A 152 -5.26 -12.19 10.68
C GLU A 152 -4.43 -12.74 9.51
N LYS A 153 -3.82 -11.88 8.71
CA LYS A 153 -3.00 -12.25 7.55
C LYS A 153 -1.48 -12.13 7.80
N LYS A 154 -1.04 -11.69 8.97
CA LYS A 154 0.38 -11.44 9.30
C LYS A 154 1.30 -12.66 9.10
N ASN A 155 0.78 -13.88 9.30
CA ASN A 155 1.57 -15.10 9.09
C ASN A 155 1.87 -15.36 7.61
N ILE A 156 1.08 -14.80 6.70
CA ILE A 156 1.25 -14.90 5.24
C ILE A 156 2.06 -13.70 4.74
N THR A 157 1.64 -12.49 5.07
CA THR A 157 2.26 -11.25 4.59
C THR A 157 3.60 -10.95 5.23
N LYS A 158 3.92 -11.55 6.40
CA LYS A 158 5.11 -11.33 7.23
C LYS A 158 5.26 -9.90 7.78
N ILE A 159 4.24 -9.07 7.63
CA ILE A 159 4.16 -7.71 8.17
C ILE A 159 3.06 -7.66 9.22
N ALA A 160 3.27 -6.91 10.29
CA ALA A 160 2.26 -6.65 11.31
C ALA A 160 1.11 -5.82 10.71
N LYS A 161 0.01 -5.73 11.46
CA LYS A 161 -1.15 -4.93 11.03
C LYS A 161 -0.76 -3.46 10.82
N GLU A 162 -1.12 -2.95 9.65
CA GLU A 162 -0.97 -1.54 9.28
C GLU A 162 -2.31 -1.01 8.78
N GLU A 163 -3.03 -0.27 9.61
CA GLU A 163 -4.35 0.24 9.27
C GLU A 163 -4.34 1.41 8.26
N TRP A 164 -3.17 1.95 7.98
CA TRP A 164 -2.92 3.10 7.12
C TRP A 164 -2.43 2.72 5.72
N HIS A 165 -1.96 1.49 5.51
CA HIS A 165 -1.29 1.04 4.29
C HIS A 165 -2.29 0.49 3.27
N PHE A 166 -2.41 1.17 2.14
CA PHE A 166 -3.27 0.79 1.03
C PHE A 166 -2.45 0.48 -0.22
N ARG A 167 -2.80 -0.64 -0.88
CA ARG A 167 -2.14 -1.10 -2.09
C ARG A 167 -3.09 -1.03 -3.28
N PHE A 168 -2.63 -0.38 -4.37
CA PHE A 168 -3.32 -0.41 -5.65
C PHE A 168 -3.03 -1.71 -6.40
N VAL A 169 -4.07 -2.44 -6.73
CA VAL A 169 -4.04 -3.70 -7.51
C VAL A 169 -4.92 -3.63 -8.75
N GLY A 170 -5.62 -2.51 -8.94
CA GLY A 170 -6.56 -2.28 -10.02
C GLY A 170 -7.92 -2.97 -9.83
N TYR A 171 -8.92 -2.47 -10.54
CA TYR A 171 -10.25 -3.07 -10.63
C TYR A 171 -10.26 -4.09 -11.79
N PRO A 172 -10.91 -5.28 -11.67
CA PRO A 172 -11.77 -5.74 -10.56
C PRO A 172 -11.03 -6.53 -9.45
N HIS A 173 -9.71 -6.64 -9.49
CA HIS A 173 -8.91 -7.44 -8.56
C HIS A 173 -9.15 -7.03 -7.10
N SER A 174 -9.14 -5.73 -6.82
CA SER A 174 -9.41 -5.17 -5.50
C SER A 174 -10.76 -5.62 -4.92
N LYS A 175 -11.81 -5.66 -5.73
CA LYS A 175 -13.15 -6.14 -5.31
C LYS A 175 -13.14 -7.62 -4.98
N ILE A 176 -12.46 -8.44 -5.79
CA ILE A 176 -12.40 -9.88 -5.59
C ILE A 176 -11.62 -10.20 -4.31
N ILE A 177 -10.45 -9.57 -4.13
CA ILE A 177 -9.61 -9.69 -2.93
C ILE A 177 -10.42 -9.35 -1.69
N THR A 178 -11.04 -8.16 -1.67
CA THR A 178 -11.80 -7.69 -0.51
C THR A 178 -13.04 -8.56 -0.22
N ASN A 179 -13.82 -8.93 -1.25
CA ASN A 179 -15.03 -9.72 -1.06
C ASN A 179 -14.76 -11.16 -0.61
N LYS A 180 -13.59 -11.70 -0.94
CA LYS A 180 -13.16 -13.04 -0.52
C LYS A 180 -12.30 -13.03 0.74
N ASP A 181 -12.05 -11.85 1.30
CA ASP A 181 -11.16 -11.62 2.45
C ASP A 181 -9.77 -12.26 2.28
N LEU A 182 -9.18 -12.08 1.09
CA LEU A 182 -7.83 -12.55 0.76
C LEU A 182 -6.80 -11.45 1.03
N CYS A 183 -5.54 -11.85 1.28
CA CYS A 183 -4.39 -10.98 1.02
C CYS A 183 -3.90 -11.13 -0.42
N LEU A 184 -2.95 -10.31 -0.85
CA LEU A 184 -2.46 -10.34 -2.24
C LEU A 184 -1.78 -11.67 -2.57
N GLU A 185 -1.03 -12.26 -1.62
CA GLU A 185 -0.40 -13.57 -1.74
C GLU A 185 -1.43 -14.65 -2.05
N GLU A 186 -2.46 -14.79 -1.20
CA GLU A 186 -3.55 -15.76 -1.39
C GLU A 186 -4.29 -15.54 -2.71
N TYR A 187 -4.45 -14.28 -3.11
CA TYR A 187 -5.13 -13.97 -4.36
C TYR A 187 -4.34 -14.41 -5.59
N ILE A 188 -3.03 -14.25 -5.58
CA ILE A 188 -2.15 -14.70 -6.67
C ILE A 188 -2.18 -16.22 -6.80
N GLU A 189 -2.16 -16.95 -5.69
CA GLU A 189 -2.34 -18.40 -5.69
C GLU A 189 -3.72 -18.85 -6.17
N TYR A 190 -4.75 -18.03 -5.94
CA TYR A 190 -6.13 -18.29 -6.37
C TYR A 190 -6.33 -18.12 -7.88
N LEU A 191 -5.53 -17.32 -8.57
CA LEU A 191 -5.66 -17.03 -10.00
C LEU A 191 -5.11 -18.14 -10.88
#